data_d9a43de07b2d22229c0d80b692bf2627
#
_entry.id   d9a43de07b2d22229c0d80b692bf2627
#
_cell.length_a   1.000
_cell.length_b   1.000
_cell.length_c   1.000
_cell.angle_alpha   90.00
_cell.angle_beta   90.00
_cell.angle_gamma   90.00
#
_symmetry.space_group_name_H-M   'P 1'
#
loop_
_entity.id
_entity.type
_entity.pdbx_description
1 polymer ?
#
loop_
_entity_poly.entity_id
_entity_poly.type
_entity_poly.pdbx_seq_one_letter_code
_entity_poly.pdbx_strand_id
1 'polypeptide(L)'
;MACKRIAHLKSARLTAARSQETLLKRIQSERYLISYDNMNFYHNTTAQRLHNRSYQVNYTAGYILFMGISAPLPSTSVNYQHVFDTKVDEILPDDELQLYIQCAAEHEIGKSLLRYCRRSMNSQQDGRKPKYHITPSPLAQRRANKNRADYMTFPTIDENEASINGTIAILKQIIDMLGLNSRDVLDSVLWISGDYLTVRNIARAIYRRQEHRERILNFSFIEPIAGLFHLQMNALKMIMHAFDGAGGDPGSLRRFAALLRRKTVGKDVKDFHGSNEFFNHVLDAHILACLMKEIKAKTLTELHQWLRQNNWPNAIAKISREYGDPDIVQTRYSAMIDSVETQMEESMKQVLDNRAALKAARVAERQSTGRNAEPLPSFDRKKEESRILKELSGGMWDVVWQNAALLVVAGLVYRDFSEACKGGYSGRVEKCIQTLMLMFQVRMYFKRSAGT
;
A
#
# COMPACT_ATOMS: atom_id res chain seq x y z
N MET A 1 -49.45 4.18 -24.83
CA MET A 1 -48.11 4.29 -24.21
C MET A 1 -48.13 4.85 -22.80
N ALA A 2 -48.93 5.87 -22.48
CA ALA A 2 -49.01 6.48 -21.14
C ALA A 2 -49.39 5.48 -20.01
N CYS A 3 -50.42 4.64 -20.19
CA CYS A 3 -50.83 3.65 -19.18
C CYS A 3 -49.75 2.62 -18.84
N LYS A 4 -48.94 2.17 -19.81
CA LYS A 4 -47.82 1.27 -19.52
C LYS A 4 -46.73 1.95 -18.68
N ARG A 5 -46.41 3.22 -18.97
CA ARG A 5 -45.46 4.02 -18.16
C ARG A 5 -45.94 4.21 -16.73
N ILE A 6 -47.23 4.51 -16.54
CA ILE A 6 -47.82 4.67 -15.19
C ILE A 6 -47.80 3.35 -14.42
N ALA A 7 -48.07 2.22 -15.05
CA ALA A 7 -47.98 0.90 -14.44
C ALA A 7 -46.55 0.56 -14.02
N HIS A 8 -45.57 0.85 -14.88
CA HIS A 8 -44.16 0.67 -14.55
C HIS A 8 -43.70 1.56 -13.39
N LEU A 9 -44.12 2.84 -13.36
CA LEU A 9 -43.80 3.74 -12.25
C LEU A 9 -44.45 3.30 -10.93
N LYS A 10 -45.70 2.81 -10.95
CA LYS A 10 -46.36 2.25 -9.78
C LYS A 10 -45.67 0.98 -9.28
N SER A 11 -45.29 0.09 -10.18
CA SER A 11 -44.53 -1.13 -9.85
C SER A 11 -43.17 -0.79 -9.23
N ALA A 12 -42.42 0.15 -9.84
CA ALA A 12 -41.15 0.60 -9.31
C ALA A 12 -41.26 1.23 -7.91
N ARG A 13 -42.30 2.05 -7.66
CA ARG A 13 -42.58 2.64 -6.34
C ARG A 13 -42.92 1.59 -5.29
N LEU A 14 -43.75 0.59 -5.63
CA LEU A 14 -44.08 -0.53 -4.71
C LEU A 14 -42.85 -1.38 -4.41
N THR A 15 -42.00 -1.64 -5.37
CA THR A 15 -40.74 -2.37 -5.17
C THR A 15 -39.79 -1.58 -4.27
N ALA A 16 -39.68 -0.27 -4.47
CA ALA A 16 -38.85 0.60 -3.65
C ALA A 16 -39.38 0.66 -2.19
N ALA A 17 -40.70 0.79 -1.98
CA ALA A 17 -41.30 0.78 -0.66
C ALA A 17 -41.07 -0.54 0.08
N ARG A 18 -41.23 -1.70 -0.61
CA ARG A 18 -40.94 -3.02 -0.02
C ARG A 18 -39.45 -3.20 0.30
N SER A 19 -38.59 -2.69 -0.55
CA SER A 19 -37.14 -2.71 -0.29
C SER A 19 -36.78 -1.88 0.93
N GLN A 20 -37.40 -0.72 1.11
CA GLN A 20 -37.18 0.14 2.27
C GLN A 20 -37.69 -0.51 3.58
N GLU A 21 -38.88 -1.13 3.57
CA GLU A 21 -39.39 -1.86 4.72
C GLU A 21 -38.48 -3.05 5.10
N THR A 22 -37.98 -3.78 4.11
CA THR A 22 -37.01 -4.86 4.31
C THR A 22 -35.71 -4.33 4.87
N LEU A 23 -35.23 -3.20 4.36
CA LEU A 23 -34.01 -2.54 4.85
C LEU A 23 -34.15 -2.17 6.33
N LEU A 24 -35.24 -1.48 6.71
CA LEU A 24 -35.46 -1.05 8.09
C LEU A 24 -35.55 -2.24 9.05
N LYS A 25 -36.23 -3.34 8.69
CA LYS A 25 -36.26 -4.57 9.49
C LYS A 25 -34.85 -5.16 9.68
N ARG A 26 -34.02 -5.18 8.66
CA ARG A 26 -32.66 -5.72 8.75
C ARG A 26 -31.74 -4.83 9.58
N ILE A 27 -31.84 -3.51 9.45
CA ILE A 27 -31.07 -2.56 10.26
C ILE A 27 -31.31 -2.74 11.76
N GLN A 28 -32.54 -3.07 12.14
CA GLN A 28 -32.91 -3.32 13.56
C GLN A 28 -32.39 -4.66 14.09
N SER A 29 -32.15 -5.64 13.25
CA SER A 29 -31.86 -7.02 13.66
C SER A 29 -30.44 -7.51 13.33
N GLU A 30 -29.72 -6.86 12.42
CA GLU A 30 -28.42 -7.29 11.95
C GLU A 30 -27.35 -6.18 12.12
N ARG A 31 -26.10 -6.58 12.34
CA ARG A 31 -24.97 -5.64 12.25
C ARG A 31 -24.68 -5.30 10.79
N TYR A 32 -24.36 -4.04 10.53
CA TYR A 32 -24.09 -3.56 9.20
C TYR A 32 -22.98 -2.51 9.19
N LEU A 33 -22.38 -2.34 8.02
CA LEU A 33 -21.40 -1.34 7.66
C LEU A 33 -21.93 -0.57 6.45
N ILE A 34 -21.78 0.73 6.43
CA ILE A 34 -22.07 1.54 5.25
C ILE A 34 -20.77 1.80 4.50
N SER A 35 -20.83 1.70 3.20
CA SER A 35 -19.73 2.16 2.33
C SER A 35 -20.29 3.05 1.24
N TYR A 36 -19.67 4.21 1.04
CA TYR A 36 -20.01 5.08 -0.06
C TYR A 36 -18.75 5.66 -0.71
N ASP A 37 -18.91 6.10 -1.95
CA ASP A 37 -17.83 6.65 -2.77
C ASP A 37 -18.40 7.66 -3.77
N ASN A 38 -17.57 8.53 -4.27
CA ASN A 38 -17.91 9.55 -5.25
C ASN A 38 -18.14 8.93 -6.63
N MET A 39 -19.23 9.32 -7.27
CA MET A 39 -19.55 8.91 -8.62
C MET A 39 -19.60 10.12 -9.54
N ASN A 40 -18.56 10.30 -10.33
CA ASN A 40 -18.40 11.45 -11.19
C ASN A 40 -18.80 11.12 -12.62
N PHE A 41 -19.75 11.89 -13.17
CA PHE A 41 -20.12 11.82 -14.57
C PHE A 41 -19.69 13.10 -15.28
N TYR A 42 -19.06 12.95 -16.43
CA TYR A 42 -18.75 14.07 -17.29
C TYR A 42 -19.73 14.12 -18.45
N HIS A 43 -20.58 15.14 -18.46
CA HIS A 43 -21.53 15.37 -19.55
C HIS A 43 -20.82 16.12 -20.68
N ASN A 44 -20.46 15.38 -21.74
CA ASN A 44 -19.82 15.95 -22.91
C ASN A 44 -20.88 16.55 -23.84
N THR A 45 -20.75 17.81 -24.14
CA THR A 45 -21.57 18.48 -25.13
C THR A 45 -20.82 18.59 -26.45
N THR A 46 -21.33 17.96 -27.51
CA THR A 46 -20.69 17.92 -28.84
C THR A 46 -20.63 19.28 -29.53
N ALA A 47 -21.60 20.18 -29.25
CA ALA A 47 -21.61 21.55 -29.74
C ALA A 47 -21.63 22.53 -28.57
N GLN A 48 -20.44 22.96 -28.14
CA GLN A 48 -20.32 23.92 -27.04
C GLN A 48 -20.77 25.32 -27.48
N ARG A 49 -21.76 25.85 -26.76
CA ARG A 49 -22.26 27.22 -26.90
C ARG A 49 -22.21 27.90 -25.53
N LEU A 50 -22.38 29.22 -25.45
CA LEU A 50 -22.38 29.98 -24.19
C LEU A 50 -23.31 29.39 -23.11
N HIS A 51 -24.42 28.78 -23.50
CA HIS A 51 -25.41 28.15 -22.61
C HIS A 51 -25.41 26.62 -22.59
N ASN A 52 -24.50 25.99 -23.33
CA ASN A 52 -24.43 24.54 -23.44
C ASN A 52 -22.95 24.10 -23.40
N ARG A 53 -22.39 24.04 -22.18
CA ARG A 53 -21.02 23.62 -21.95
C ARG A 53 -20.97 22.21 -21.34
N SER A 54 -19.91 21.48 -21.62
CA SER A 54 -19.63 20.25 -20.90
C SER A 54 -19.47 20.53 -19.40
N TYR A 55 -20.09 19.73 -18.57
CA TYR A 55 -20.04 19.89 -17.11
C TYR A 55 -19.88 18.54 -16.42
N GLN A 56 -19.26 18.57 -15.23
CA GLN A 56 -19.14 17.41 -14.38
C GLN A 56 -20.28 17.42 -13.36
N VAL A 57 -20.91 16.26 -13.21
CA VAL A 57 -21.92 16.01 -12.18
C VAL A 57 -21.30 15.07 -11.16
N ASN A 58 -21.37 15.42 -9.89
CA ASN A 58 -20.83 14.64 -8.79
C ASN A 58 -22.02 14.10 -7.97
N TYR A 59 -22.10 12.80 -7.89
CA TYR A 59 -23.06 12.10 -7.05
C TYR A 59 -22.30 11.23 -6.02
N THR A 60 -22.99 10.87 -4.97
CA THR A 60 -22.50 9.85 -4.03
C THR A 60 -23.34 8.60 -4.18
N ALA A 61 -22.67 7.48 -4.40
CA ALA A 61 -23.30 6.16 -4.45
C ALA A 61 -22.74 5.27 -3.33
N GLY A 62 -23.54 4.35 -2.83
CA GLY A 62 -23.08 3.48 -1.78
C GLY A 62 -23.95 2.26 -1.54
N TYR A 63 -23.56 1.50 -0.56
CA TYR A 63 -24.25 0.29 -0.15
C TYR A 63 -24.14 0.06 1.36
N ILE A 64 -25.06 -0.71 1.87
CA ILE A 64 -25.08 -1.22 3.23
C ILE A 64 -24.68 -2.69 3.17
N LEU A 65 -23.62 -3.04 3.85
CA LEU A 65 -23.09 -4.41 3.95
C LEU A 65 -23.61 -5.02 5.25
N PHE A 66 -24.37 -6.09 5.17
CA PHE A 66 -24.86 -6.84 6.31
C PHE A 66 -23.89 -7.95 6.69
N MET A 67 -23.53 -8.01 7.96
CA MET A 67 -22.50 -8.94 8.46
C MET A 67 -23.05 -10.33 8.79
N GLY A 68 -24.37 -10.56 8.66
CA GLY A 68 -25.01 -11.83 9.01
C GLY A 68 -24.90 -12.19 10.50
N ILE A 69 -24.74 -11.19 11.34
CA ILE A 69 -24.64 -11.33 12.79
C ILE A 69 -25.88 -10.67 13.39
N SER A 70 -26.72 -11.49 14.02
CA SER A 70 -27.90 -11.01 14.78
C SER A 70 -27.42 -10.40 16.08
N ALA A 71 -27.20 -9.10 16.08
CA ALA A 71 -26.89 -8.34 17.30
C ALA A 71 -27.13 -6.86 17.02
N PRO A 72 -27.54 -6.08 17.99
CA PRO A 72 -27.61 -4.63 17.85
C PRO A 72 -26.23 -4.05 17.52
N LEU A 73 -26.21 -2.82 17.01
CA LEU A 73 -24.97 -2.08 16.81
C LEU A 73 -24.13 -2.14 18.09
N PRO A 74 -22.82 -2.33 17.98
CA PRO A 74 -21.99 -2.43 19.16
C PRO A 74 -22.12 -1.17 20.00
N SER A 75 -22.42 -1.33 21.26
CA SER A 75 -22.24 -0.28 22.24
C SER A 75 -20.74 -0.16 22.47
N THR A 76 -20.14 0.89 22.00
CA THR A 76 -18.78 1.20 22.40
C THR A 76 -18.70 2.67 22.73
N SER A 77 -18.37 2.94 23.96
CA SER A 77 -17.56 4.10 24.28
C SER A 77 -16.15 3.86 23.68
N VAL A 78 -15.98 4.00 22.36
CA VAL A 78 -14.63 4.18 21.83
C VAL A 78 -14.15 5.48 22.44
N ASN A 79 -13.23 5.37 23.37
CA ASN A 79 -12.61 6.55 23.95
C ASN A 79 -11.64 7.12 22.90
N TYR A 80 -12.15 8.01 22.04
CA TYR A 80 -11.35 8.68 21.02
C TYR A 80 -10.11 9.38 21.59
N GLN A 81 -10.15 9.74 22.86
CA GLN A 81 -8.99 10.29 23.57
C GLN A 81 -7.83 9.31 23.52
N HIS A 82 -8.11 8.02 23.64
CA HIS A 82 -7.06 6.98 23.55
C HIS A 82 -6.37 6.93 22.19
N VAL A 83 -7.05 7.26 21.11
CA VAL A 83 -6.44 7.29 19.75
C VAL A 83 -5.45 8.45 19.61
N PHE A 84 -5.75 9.60 20.23
CA PHE A 84 -4.85 10.76 20.23
C PHE A 84 -3.72 10.65 21.27
N ASP A 85 -3.93 9.83 22.29
CA ASP A 85 -2.96 9.57 23.37
C ASP A 85 -2.09 8.32 23.08
N THR A 86 -2.27 7.65 21.92
CA THR A 86 -1.47 6.49 21.51
C THR A 86 0.01 6.88 21.46
N LYS A 87 0.80 6.26 22.32
CA LYS A 87 2.25 6.47 22.38
C LYS A 87 2.93 5.76 21.23
N VAL A 88 4.08 6.28 20.82
CA VAL A 88 4.89 5.67 19.75
C VAL A 88 5.23 4.22 20.09
N ASP A 89 5.50 3.93 21.37
CA ASP A 89 5.82 2.59 21.85
C ASP A 89 4.69 1.56 21.65
N GLU A 90 3.42 2.02 21.60
CA GLU A 90 2.26 1.16 21.32
C GLU A 90 2.13 0.80 19.82
N ILE A 91 2.82 1.54 18.96
CA ILE A 91 2.83 1.34 17.49
C ILE A 91 4.08 0.58 17.06
N LEU A 92 5.15 0.63 17.86
CA LEU A 92 6.39 -0.09 17.55
C LEU A 92 6.16 -1.60 17.55
N PRO A 93 6.91 -2.36 16.72
CA PRO A 93 6.81 -3.79 16.67
C PRO A 93 7.19 -4.40 18.03
N ASP A 94 6.25 -5.14 18.61
CA ASP A 94 6.51 -6.04 19.72
C ASP A 94 7.03 -7.41 19.21
N ASP A 95 7.46 -8.27 20.11
CA ASP A 95 7.96 -9.61 19.78
C ASP A 95 6.89 -10.44 19.05
N GLU A 96 5.59 -10.24 19.35
CA GLU A 96 4.50 -10.93 18.68
C GLU A 96 4.38 -10.49 17.20
N LEU A 97 4.50 -9.20 16.93
CA LEU A 97 4.47 -8.68 15.56
C LEU A 97 5.69 -9.11 14.77
N GLN A 98 6.89 -9.11 15.38
CA GLN A 98 8.11 -9.60 14.73
C GLN A 98 8.00 -11.08 14.37
N LEU A 99 7.55 -11.91 15.30
CA LEU A 99 7.31 -13.34 15.03
C LEU A 99 6.25 -13.53 13.93
N TYR A 100 5.18 -12.73 13.95
CA TYR A 100 4.17 -12.76 12.92
C TYR A 100 4.76 -12.45 11.53
N ILE A 101 5.54 -11.37 11.41
CA ILE A 101 6.17 -10.94 10.15
C ILE A 101 7.06 -12.07 9.60
N GLN A 102 7.87 -12.69 10.43
CA GLN A 102 8.74 -13.80 10.04
C GLN A 102 7.92 -14.99 9.51
N CYS A 103 6.92 -15.44 10.26
CA CYS A 103 6.06 -16.55 9.85
C CYS A 103 5.26 -16.24 8.58
N ALA A 104 4.79 -15.00 8.42
CA ALA A 104 4.09 -14.54 7.21
C ALA A 104 5.04 -14.54 5.99
N ALA A 105 6.28 -14.08 6.18
CA ALA A 105 7.30 -14.11 5.14
C ALA A 105 7.61 -15.55 4.70
N GLU A 106 7.80 -16.49 5.63
CA GLU A 106 8.00 -17.91 5.31
C GLU A 106 6.84 -18.51 4.52
N HIS A 107 5.60 -18.18 4.92
CA HIS A 107 4.40 -18.62 4.23
C HIS A 107 4.36 -18.10 2.78
N GLU A 108 4.58 -16.81 2.57
CA GLU A 108 4.51 -16.20 1.23
C GLU A 108 5.67 -16.64 0.32
N ILE A 109 6.87 -16.83 0.87
CA ILE A 109 8.01 -17.40 0.15
C ILE A 109 7.68 -18.83 -0.30
N GLY A 110 7.21 -19.66 0.62
CA GLY A 110 6.81 -21.05 0.31
C GLY A 110 5.76 -21.14 -0.79
N LYS A 111 4.77 -20.24 -0.77
CA LYS A 111 3.74 -20.15 -1.83
C LYS A 111 4.33 -19.71 -3.17
N SER A 112 5.28 -18.80 -3.20
CA SER A 112 5.95 -18.38 -4.43
C SER A 112 6.71 -19.52 -5.07
N LEU A 113 7.49 -20.26 -4.28
CA LEU A 113 8.23 -21.42 -4.74
C LEU A 113 7.29 -22.52 -5.25
N LEU A 114 6.18 -22.78 -4.55
CA LEU A 114 5.20 -23.76 -4.97
C LEU A 114 4.49 -23.37 -6.27
N ARG A 115 4.15 -22.07 -6.45
CA ARG A 115 3.58 -21.57 -7.72
C ARG A 115 4.55 -21.77 -8.88
N TYR A 116 5.81 -21.46 -8.65
CA TYR A 116 6.86 -21.65 -9.65
C TYR A 116 7.01 -23.13 -10.04
N CYS A 117 7.11 -24.03 -9.06
CA CYS A 117 7.20 -25.48 -9.31
C CYS A 117 5.99 -26.01 -10.09
N ARG A 118 4.76 -25.60 -9.72
CA ARG A 118 3.55 -26.04 -10.44
C ARG A 118 3.55 -25.60 -11.89
N ARG A 119 4.02 -24.38 -12.20
CA ARG A 119 4.08 -23.86 -13.58
C ARG A 119 5.17 -24.52 -14.41
N SER A 120 6.35 -24.72 -13.85
CA SER A 120 7.50 -25.24 -14.56
C SER A 120 7.47 -26.78 -14.71
N MET A 121 6.86 -27.50 -13.76
CA MET A 121 6.80 -28.98 -13.76
C MET A 121 5.59 -29.56 -14.52
N ASN A 122 4.52 -28.78 -14.73
CA ASN A 122 3.40 -29.21 -15.57
C ASN A 122 3.77 -29.33 -17.06
N SER A 123 4.90 -28.77 -17.47
CA SER A 123 5.43 -28.86 -18.84
C SER A 123 6.33 -30.08 -19.08
N GLN A 124 6.68 -30.86 -18.05
CA GLN A 124 7.52 -32.03 -18.13
C GLN A 124 6.78 -33.24 -17.58
N GLN A 125 6.79 -34.33 -18.33
CA GLN A 125 6.05 -35.59 -18.16
C GLN A 125 6.32 -36.36 -16.84
N ASP A 126 7.01 -35.80 -15.88
CA ASP A 126 7.35 -36.46 -14.62
C ASP A 126 6.27 -36.17 -13.56
N GLY A 127 5.31 -37.07 -13.44
CA GLY A 127 4.11 -36.98 -12.60
C GLY A 127 4.32 -36.92 -11.07
N ARG A 128 5.53 -36.63 -10.59
CA ARG A 128 5.80 -36.43 -9.16
C ARG A 128 5.63 -34.97 -8.76
N LYS A 129 4.44 -34.64 -8.28
CA LYS A 129 4.21 -33.35 -7.62
C LYS A 129 5.13 -33.23 -6.39
N PRO A 130 5.83 -32.10 -6.20
CA PRO A 130 6.62 -31.92 -4.99
C PRO A 130 5.70 -32.02 -3.76
N LYS A 131 6.04 -32.93 -2.85
CA LYS A 131 5.37 -33.08 -1.56
C LYS A 131 5.88 -32.00 -0.62
N TYR A 132 5.40 -30.78 -0.78
CA TYR A 132 5.77 -29.70 0.11
C TYR A 132 4.55 -29.24 0.91
N HIS A 133 4.70 -29.25 2.23
CA HIS A 133 3.75 -28.61 3.14
C HIS A 133 4.20 -27.15 3.38
N ILE A 134 3.38 -26.22 2.92
CA ILE A 134 3.59 -24.80 3.25
C ILE A 134 3.23 -24.62 4.72
N THR A 135 4.11 -23.96 5.48
CA THR A 135 3.80 -23.52 6.85
C THR A 135 2.47 -22.77 6.85
N PRO A 136 1.50 -23.13 7.70
CA PRO A 136 0.24 -22.42 7.78
C PRO A 136 0.46 -20.94 8.04
N SER A 137 -0.37 -20.09 7.44
CA SER A 137 -0.32 -18.66 7.72
C SER A 137 -0.60 -18.41 9.19
N PRO A 138 0.19 -17.56 9.86
CA PRO A 138 -0.08 -17.18 11.25
C PRO A 138 -1.45 -16.51 11.37
N LEU A 139 -2.12 -16.67 12.52
CA LEU A 139 -3.45 -16.11 12.81
C LEU A 139 -4.56 -16.47 11.78
N ALA A 140 -4.41 -17.59 11.07
CA ALA A 140 -5.43 -18.10 10.15
C ALA A 140 -6.78 -18.36 10.86
N GLN A 141 -6.80 -18.47 12.18
CA GLN A 141 -7.95 -18.81 13.01
C GLN A 141 -9.00 -17.69 13.12
N ARG A 142 -8.59 -16.42 12.98
CA ARG A 142 -9.49 -15.26 13.02
C ARG A 142 -10.03 -14.95 11.62
N ARG A 143 -10.72 -15.88 11.04
CA ARG A 143 -11.39 -15.67 9.76
C ARG A 143 -12.76 -15.05 10.00
N ALA A 144 -13.09 -13.99 9.24
CA ALA A 144 -14.44 -13.48 9.17
C ALA A 144 -15.43 -14.58 8.74
N ASN A 145 -16.68 -14.46 9.11
CA ASN A 145 -17.72 -15.45 8.82
C ASN A 145 -17.64 -15.91 7.35
N LYS A 146 -17.72 -17.22 7.13
CA LYS A 146 -17.67 -17.85 5.79
C LYS A 146 -18.90 -17.54 4.94
N ASN A 147 -19.93 -16.94 5.51
CA ASN A 147 -21.13 -16.59 4.78
C ASN A 147 -20.83 -15.53 3.73
N ARG A 148 -21.46 -15.67 2.57
CA ARG A 148 -21.39 -14.64 1.53
C ARG A 148 -21.91 -13.33 2.09
N ALA A 149 -21.14 -12.27 1.95
CA ALA A 149 -21.58 -10.92 2.32
C ALA A 149 -22.84 -10.58 1.52
N ASP A 150 -23.86 -10.11 2.22
CA ASP A 150 -25.08 -9.62 1.64
C ASP A 150 -25.09 -8.08 1.72
N TYR A 151 -25.48 -7.43 0.64
CA TYR A 151 -25.48 -5.98 0.57
C TYR A 151 -26.73 -5.44 -0.12
N MET A 152 -27.11 -4.26 0.28
CA MET A 152 -28.18 -3.48 -0.36
C MET A 152 -27.63 -2.12 -0.79
N THR A 153 -27.81 -1.77 -2.05
CA THR A 153 -27.48 -0.43 -2.53
C THR A 153 -28.55 0.56 -2.06
N PHE A 154 -28.13 1.76 -1.70
CA PHE A 154 -29.06 2.86 -1.43
C PHE A 154 -29.19 3.79 -2.65
N PRO A 155 -30.23 4.62 -2.72
CA PRO A 155 -30.40 5.59 -3.79
C PRO A 155 -29.20 6.52 -3.89
N THR A 156 -28.81 6.88 -5.11
CA THR A 156 -27.76 7.85 -5.35
C THR A 156 -28.12 9.19 -4.71
N ILE A 157 -27.19 9.76 -3.98
CA ILE A 157 -27.32 11.04 -3.29
C ILE A 157 -26.73 12.13 -4.20
N ASP A 158 -27.52 13.18 -4.48
CA ASP A 158 -27.10 14.33 -5.29
C ASP A 158 -26.29 15.33 -4.43
N GLU A 159 -25.15 14.87 -3.93
CA GLU A 159 -24.23 15.67 -3.11
C GLU A 159 -22.79 15.31 -3.44
N ASN A 160 -21.92 16.30 -3.34
CA ASN A 160 -20.48 16.13 -3.55
C ASN A 160 -19.75 15.80 -2.25
N GLU A 161 -19.31 14.57 -2.06
CA GLU A 161 -18.55 14.14 -0.88
C GLU A 161 -17.18 14.83 -0.73
N ALA A 162 -16.63 15.40 -1.81
CA ALA A 162 -15.34 16.08 -1.76
C ALA A 162 -15.36 17.34 -0.89
N SER A 163 -16.54 17.86 -0.54
CA SER A 163 -16.72 19.01 0.34
C SER A 163 -17.25 18.59 1.73
N ILE A 164 -16.83 19.32 2.77
CA ILE A 164 -17.32 19.05 4.14
C ILE A 164 -18.84 19.27 4.23
N ASN A 165 -19.40 20.31 3.56
CA ASN A 165 -20.82 20.57 3.57
C ASN A 165 -21.59 19.46 2.83
N GLY A 166 -21.08 18.97 1.69
CA GLY A 166 -21.64 17.81 0.99
C GLY A 166 -21.58 16.55 1.86
N THR A 167 -20.45 16.29 2.54
CA THR A 167 -20.35 15.18 3.48
C THR A 167 -21.39 15.28 4.60
N ILE A 168 -21.61 16.47 5.18
CA ILE A 168 -22.65 16.69 6.19
C ILE A 168 -24.05 16.38 5.62
N ALA A 169 -24.34 16.81 4.38
CA ALA A 169 -25.61 16.55 3.72
C ALA A 169 -25.80 15.04 3.45
N ILE A 170 -24.75 14.36 2.98
CA ILE A 170 -24.74 12.91 2.77
C ILE A 170 -25.03 12.16 4.06
N LEU A 171 -24.33 12.49 5.16
CA LEU A 171 -24.52 11.84 6.45
C LEU A 171 -25.95 12.01 6.96
N LYS A 172 -26.55 13.20 6.82
CA LYS A 172 -27.94 13.44 7.19
C LYS A 172 -28.89 12.56 6.36
N GLN A 173 -28.72 12.51 5.04
CA GLN A 173 -29.56 11.69 4.17
C GLN A 173 -29.40 10.20 4.49
N ILE A 174 -28.21 9.73 4.84
CA ILE A 174 -27.99 8.34 5.32
C ILE A 174 -28.76 8.09 6.61
N ILE A 175 -28.65 8.98 7.60
CA ILE A 175 -29.36 8.86 8.88
C ILE A 175 -30.88 8.81 8.65
N ASP A 176 -31.42 9.69 7.83
CA ASP A 176 -32.83 9.74 7.48
C ASP A 176 -33.29 8.46 6.76
N MET A 177 -32.50 7.98 5.82
CA MET A 177 -32.77 6.74 5.07
C MET A 177 -32.78 5.50 5.99
N LEU A 178 -31.91 5.47 7.00
CA LEU A 178 -31.84 4.40 8.00
C LEU A 178 -32.94 4.55 9.06
N GLY A 179 -33.68 5.65 9.09
CA GLY A 179 -34.72 5.94 10.08
C GLY A 179 -34.17 6.06 11.50
N LEU A 180 -32.91 6.44 11.67
CA LEU A 180 -32.28 6.55 12.99
C LEU A 180 -32.77 7.81 13.71
N ASN A 181 -33.00 7.68 14.99
CA ASN A 181 -33.39 8.77 15.88
C ASN A 181 -32.40 8.93 17.05
N SER A 182 -32.57 9.98 17.85
CA SER A 182 -31.64 10.30 18.94
C SER A 182 -31.51 9.16 19.99
N ARG A 183 -32.52 8.32 20.16
CA ARG A 183 -32.46 7.17 21.09
C ARG A 183 -31.65 6.03 20.53
N ASP A 184 -31.75 5.77 19.20
CA ASP A 184 -31.06 4.67 18.54
C ASP A 184 -29.55 4.84 18.58
N VAL A 185 -29.07 6.09 18.66
CA VAL A 185 -27.63 6.44 18.59
C VAL A 185 -26.99 6.73 19.95
N LEU A 186 -27.75 6.61 21.07
CA LEU A 186 -27.19 6.92 22.40
C LEU A 186 -25.98 6.05 22.75
N ASP A 187 -26.12 4.73 22.54
CA ASP A 187 -25.11 3.75 22.91
C ASP A 187 -24.62 2.93 21.71
N SER A 188 -24.86 3.41 20.49
CA SER A 188 -24.50 2.69 19.28
C SER A 188 -23.43 3.42 18.47
N VAL A 189 -22.69 2.66 17.66
CA VAL A 189 -21.68 3.16 16.72
C VAL A 189 -22.08 2.72 15.31
N LEU A 190 -22.12 3.69 14.39
CA LEU A 190 -22.35 3.47 12.98
C LEU A 190 -21.00 3.50 12.24
N TRP A 191 -20.59 2.37 11.70
CA TRP A 191 -19.38 2.30 10.88
C TRP A 191 -19.64 2.74 9.46
N ILE A 192 -18.84 3.70 9.00
CA ILE A 192 -18.89 4.18 7.61
C ILE A 192 -17.50 4.01 6.97
N SER A 193 -17.43 3.19 5.93
CA SER A 193 -16.20 2.91 5.20
C SER A 193 -16.13 3.73 3.90
N GLY A 194 -14.95 4.23 3.58
CA GLY A 194 -14.68 4.93 2.34
C GLY A 194 -13.19 5.06 2.06
N ASP A 195 -12.85 5.85 1.06
CA ASP A 195 -11.46 6.20 0.79
C ASP A 195 -10.91 7.16 1.86
N TYR A 196 -9.65 7.55 1.73
CA TYR A 196 -9.04 8.50 2.67
C TYR A 196 -9.73 9.87 2.68
N LEU A 197 -10.24 10.34 1.53
CA LEU A 197 -10.94 11.61 1.44
C LEU A 197 -12.26 11.55 2.20
N THR A 198 -13.02 10.50 2.01
CA THR A 198 -14.28 10.20 2.73
C THR A 198 -14.04 10.17 4.23
N VAL A 199 -13.09 9.36 4.72
CA VAL A 199 -12.74 9.25 6.15
C VAL A 199 -12.36 10.60 6.74
N ARG A 200 -11.47 11.33 6.06
CA ARG A 200 -11.02 12.66 6.48
C ARG A 200 -12.18 13.67 6.55
N ASN A 201 -13.07 13.65 5.56
CA ASN A 201 -14.17 14.59 5.49
C ASN A 201 -15.24 14.25 6.53
N ILE A 202 -15.51 12.99 6.83
CA ILE A 202 -16.36 12.58 7.96
C ILE A 202 -15.78 13.09 9.28
N ALA A 203 -14.50 12.85 9.54
CA ALA A 203 -13.85 13.32 10.76
C ALA A 203 -13.93 14.85 10.91
N ARG A 204 -13.75 15.60 9.81
CA ARG A 204 -13.92 17.06 9.78
C ARG A 204 -15.37 17.49 9.96
N ALA A 205 -16.33 16.74 9.44
CA ALA A 205 -17.75 17.01 9.64
C ALA A 205 -18.14 16.83 11.11
N ILE A 206 -17.67 15.76 11.76
CA ILE A 206 -17.84 15.51 13.20
C ILE A 206 -17.24 16.70 13.99
N TYR A 207 -15.98 17.02 13.76
CA TYR A 207 -15.29 18.12 14.41
C TYR A 207 -16.04 19.46 14.25
N ARG A 208 -16.51 19.78 13.05
CA ARG A 208 -17.25 21.03 12.78
C ARG A 208 -18.60 21.13 13.48
N ARG A 209 -19.16 20.00 13.89
CA ARG A 209 -20.47 19.92 14.54
C ARG A 209 -20.41 19.57 16.02
N GLN A 210 -19.25 19.53 16.63
CA GLN A 210 -19.04 19.15 18.03
C GLN A 210 -19.81 20.01 19.06
N GLU A 211 -20.22 21.22 18.68
CA GLU A 211 -21.00 22.11 19.56
C GLU A 211 -22.46 21.67 19.75
N HIS A 212 -22.98 20.81 18.86
CA HIS A 212 -24.32 20.26 19.04
C HIS A 212 -24.31 19.23 20.17
N ARG A 213 -25.28 19.36 21.09
CA ARG A 213 -25.38 18.47 22.27
C ARG A 213 -25.81 17.06 21.91
N GLU A 214 -26.70 16.90 20.92
CA GLU A 214 -27.23 15.61 20.51
C GLU A 214 -26.26 14.86 19.61
N ARG A 215 -26.00 13.58 19.91
CA ARG A 215 -25.10 12.70 19.14
C ARG A 215 -25.50 12.57 17.67
N ILE A 216 -26.81 12.56 17.40
CA ILE A 216 -27.31 12.49 16.01
C ILE A 216 -27.01 13.75 15.21
N LEU A 217 -26.95 14.91 15.85
CA LEU A 217 -26.68 16.18 15.23
C LEU A 217 -25.18 16.46 15.09
N ASN A 218 -24.35 16.00 16.01
CA ASN A 218 -22.91 16.16 15.97
C ASN A 218 -22.17 14.99 15.32
N PHE A 219 -22.87 13.92 14.94
CA PHE A 219 -22.34 12.71 14.30
C PHE A 219 -21.34 11.92 15.15
N SER A 220 -21.24 12.15 16.47
CA SER A 220 -20.26 11.48 17.34
C SER A 220 -20.48 9.96 17.49
N PHE A 221 -21.57 9.43 16.96
CA PHE A 221 -21.82 8.00 16.89
C PHE A 221 -21.29 7.36 15.58
N ILE A 222 -20.75 8.16 14.66
CA ILE A 222 -20.21 7.68 13.40
C ILE A 222 -18.71 7.44 13.54
N GLU A 223 -18.29 6.20 13.20
CA GLU A 223 -16.91 5.79 13.16
C GLU A 223 -16.46 5.64 11.69
N PRO A 224 -15.64 6.56 11.18
CA PRO A 224 -15.11 6.44 9.83
C PRO A 224 -14.00 5.39 9.75
N ILE A 225 -14.13 4.44 8.82
CA ILE A 225 -13.18 3.34 8.61
C ILE A 225 -12.55 3.45 7.22
N ALA A 226 -11.23 3.41 7.16
CA ALA A 226 -10.54 3.35 5.87
C ALA A 226 -10.87 2.05 5.13
N GLY A 227 -11.30 2.16 3.88
CA GLY A 227 -11.60 1.01 3.04
C GLY A 227 -10.34 0.21 2.73
N LEU A 228 -10.35 -1.10 3.02
CA LEU A 228 -9.19 -1.98 2.86
C LEU A 228 -8.68 -2.02 1.42
N PHE A 229 -9.56 -1.90 0.42
CA PHE A 229 -9.16 -1.82 -0.98
C PHE A 229 -8.31 -0.57 -1.26
N HIS A 230 -8.74 0.59 -0.77
CA HIS A 230 -7.99 1.84 -0.93
C HIS A 230 -6.67 1.81 -0.17
N LEU A 231 -6.65 1.21 1.02
CA LEU A 231 -5.41 1.00 1.77
C LEU A 231 -4.45 0.09 1.01
N GLN A 232 -4.94 -1.00 0.42
CA GLN A 232 -4.15 -1.90 -0.42
C GLN A 232 -3.60 -1.18 -1.66
N MET A 233 -4.41 -0.38 -2.34
CA MET A 233 -3.99 0.42 -3.48
C MET A 233 -2.90 1.44 -3.09
N ASN A 234 -3.06 2.11 -1.95
CA ASN A 234 -2.08 3.07 -1.46
C ASN A 234 -0.77 2.39 -1.03
N ALA A 235 -0.83 1.20 -0.42
CA ALA A 235 0.35 0.41 -0.09
C ALA A 235 1.12 0.02 -1.35
N LEU A 236 0.43 -0.48 -2.38
CA LEU A 236 1.06 -0.77 -3.66
C LEU A 236 1.67 0.48 -4.30
N LYS A 237 0.94 1.60 -4.30
CA LYS A 237 1.43 2.87 -4.84
C LYS A 237 2.68 3.36 -4.10
N MET A 238 2.71 3.23 -2.77
CA MET A 238 3.90 3.55 -1.97
C MET A 238 5.11 2.75 -2.42
N ILE A 239 4.96 1.43 -2.56
CA ILE A 239 6.04 0.53 -2.99
C ILE A 239 6.48 0.88 -4.43
N MET A 240 5.50 1.02 -5.35
CA MET A 240 5.79 1.38 -6.73
C MET A 240 6.55 2.71 -6.84
N HIS A 241 6.23 3.69 -6.00
CA HIS A 241 6.97 4.96 -5.95
C HIS A 241 8.37 4.82 -5.33
N ALA A 242 8.51 4.00 -4.29
CA ALA A 242 9.79 3.83 -3.60
C ALA A 242 10.85 3.16 -4.51
N PHE A 243 10.41 2.22 -5.34
CA PHE A 243 11.29 1.40 -6.18
C PHE A 243 11.17 1.70 -7.69
N ASP A 244 10.55 2.82 -8.10
CA ASP A 244 10.36 3.16 -9.52
C ASP A 244 11.69 3.24 -10.27
N GLY A 245 12.61 4.08 -9.80
CA GLY A 245 13.93 4.31 -10.41
C GLY A 245 13.87 4.80 -11.85
N ALA A 246 15.04 4.88 -12.53
CA ALA A 246 15.13 5.14 -13.96
C ALA A 246 15.03 3.83 -14.77
N GLY A 247 14.61 3.93 -16.04
CA GLY A 247 14.49 2.74 -16.91
C GLY A 247 15.83 2.03 -17.19
N GLY A 248 16.96 2.73 -17.04
CA GLY A 248 18.29 2.18 -17.11
C GLY A 248 18.81 1.55 -15.82
N ASP A 249 18.22 1.87 -14.67
CA ASP A 249 18.74 1.45 -13.37
C ASP A 249 18.50 -0.04 -13.15
N PRO A 250 19.56 -0.81 -12.87
CA PRO A 250 19.41 -2.21 -12.49
C PRO A 250 18.55 -2.34 -11.23
N GLY A 251 17.58 -3.26 -11.25
CA GLY A 251 16.71 -3.50 -10.09
C GLY A 251 15.52 -2.54 -9.94
N SER A 252 15.37 -1.49 -10.77
CA SER A 252 14.21 -0.61 -10.71
C SER A 252 12.95 -1.26 -11.27
N LEU A 253 11.78 -0.94 -10.68
CA LEU A 253 10.50 -1.43 -11.19
C LEU A 253 10.21 -0.95 -12.60
N ARG A 254 10.67 0.27 -12.96
CA ARG A 254 10.55 0.81 -14.32
C ARG A 254 11.31 -0.02 -15.34
N ARG A 255 12.52 -0.50 -15.01
CA ARG A 255 13.28 -1.42 -15.86
C ARG A 255 12.57 -2.76 -16.02
N PHE A 256 12.05 -3.33 -14.94
CA PHE A 256 11.28 -4.58 -15.04
C PHE A 256 10.00 -4.42 -15.85
N ALA A 257 9.31 -3.30 -15.74
CA ALA A 257 8.13 -3.00 -16.57
C ALA A 257 8.51 -2.93 -18.06
N ALA A 258 9.64 -2.32 -18.40
CA ALA A 258 10.15 -2.29 -19.77
C ALA A 258 10.53 -3.69 -20.29
N LEU A 259 11.25 -4.49 -19.49
CA LEU A 259 11.63 -5.87 -19.85
C LEU A 259 10.41 -6.78 -20.07
N LEU A 260 9.38 -6.63 -19.24
CA LEU A 260 8.12 -7.38 -19.34
C LEU A 260 7.12 -6.75 -20.32
N ARG A 261 7.51 -5.67 -21.02
CA ARG A 261 6.67 -4.92 -21.97
C ARG A 261 5.32 -4.44 -21.38
N ARG A 262 5.31 -4.10 -20.10
CA ARG A 262 4.11 -3.62 -19.37
C ARG A 262 4.02 -2.09 -19.48
N LYS A 263 3.47 -1.58 -20.59
CA LYS A 263 3.42 -0.14 -20.91
C LYS A 263 2.48 0.67 -19.99
N THR A 264 1.44 0.06 -19.45
CA THR A 264 0.41 0.71 -18.61
C THR A 264 0.77 0.76 -17.14
N VAL A 265 1.80 0.02 -16.73
CA VAL A 265 2.25 -0.04 -15.35
C VAL A 265 3.18 1.13 -15.05
N GLY A 266 2.89 1.87 -13.99
CA GLY A 266 3.69 3.00 -13.54
C GLY A 266 3.50 3.27 -12.05
N LYS A 267 4.32 4.16 -11.52
CA LYS A 267 4.34 4.50 -10.09
C LYS A 267 2.98 4.97 -9.54
N ASP A 268 2.14 5.60 -10.35
CA ASP A 268 0.86 6.15 -9.91
C ASP A 268 -0.26 5.10 -9.78
N VAL A 269 0.01 3.85 -10.18
CA VAL A 269 -0.92 2.71 -10.06
C VAL A 269 -2.31 3.05 -10.62
N LYS A 270 -2.37 3.65 -11.82
CA LYS A 270 -3.64 4.00 -12.48
C LYS A 270 -4.48 2.76 -12.80
N ASP A 271 -3.83 1.67 -13.21
CA ASP A 271 -4.41 0.34 -13.32
C ASP A 271 -3.94 -0.50 -12.12
N PHE A 272 -4.79 -0.60 -11.10
CA PHE A 272 -4.47 -1.36 -9.91
C PHE A 272 -4.24 -2.84 -10.21
N HIS A 273 -5.12 -3.45 -11.02
CA HIS A 273 -5.04 -4.90 -11.28
C HIS A 273 -3.77 -5.26 -12.05
N GLY A 274 -3.48 -4.52 -13.13
CA GLY A 274 -2.26 -4.73 -13.92
C GLY A 274 -1.00 -4.43 -13.13
N SER A 275 -1.00 -3.39 -12.30
CA SER A 275 0.13 -3.04 -11.42
C SER A 275 0.35 -4.09 -10.32
N ASN A 276 -0.71 -4.59 -9.71
CA ASN A 276 -0.65 -5.65 -8.70
C ASN A 276 -0.15 -6.97 -9.28
N GLU A 277 -0.62 -7.35 -10.45
CA GLU A 277 -0.13 -8.54 -11.17
C GLU A 277 1.36 -8.40 -11.49
N PHE A 278 1.75 -7.30 -12.09
CA PHE A 278 3.14 -7.00 -12.41
C PHE A 278 4.04 -7.07 -11.18
N PHE A 279 3.66 -6.38 -10.10
CA PHE A 279 4.43 -6.36 -8.86
C PHE A 279 4.60 -7.76 -8.27
N ASN A 280 3.55 -8.58 -8.27
CA ASN A 280 3.63 -9.95 -7.79
C ASN A 280 4.56 -10.83 -8.64
N HIS A 281 4.61 -10.63 -9.96
CA HIS A 281 5.58 -11.32 -10.83
C HIS A 281 7.02 -10.91 -10.51
N VAL A 282 7.26 -9.61 -10.31
CA VAL A 282 8.59 -9.12 -9.94
C VAL A 282 9.00 -9.66 -8.56
N LEU A 283 8.10 -9.66 -7.59
CA LEU A 283 8.36 -10.23 -6.26
C LEU A 283 8.69 -11.72 -6.33
N ASP A 284 7.93 -12.51 -7.09
CA ASP A 284 8.22 -13.93 -7.28
C ASP A 284 9.62 -14.14 -7.89
N ALA A 285 10.00 -13.32 -8.88
CA ALA A 285 11.34 -13.38 -9.48
C ALA A 285 12.46 -13.05 -8.48
N HIS A 286 12.26 -12.06 -7.60
CA HIS A 286 13.22 -11.72 -6.55
C HIS A 286 13.36 -12.83 -5.52
N ILE A 287 12.25 -13.45 -5.08
CA ILE A 287 12.29 -14.59 -4.17
C ILE A 287 13.07 -15.76 -4.77
N LEU A 288 12.86 -16.04 -6.06
CA LEU A 288 13.62 -17.08 -6.77
C LEU A 288 15.11 -16.71 -6.87
N ALA A 289 15.44 -15.45 -7.12
CA ALA A 289 16.83 -14.98 -7.16
C ALA A 289 17.50 -15.10 -5.78
N CYS A 290 16.80 -14.79 -4.69
CA CYS A 290 17.29 -15.01 -3.32
C CYS A 290 17.58 -16.49 -3.07
N LEU A 291 16.68 -17.40 -3.48
CA LEU A 291 16.90 -18.85 -3.37
C LEU A 291 18.10 -19.29 -4.21
N MET A 292 18.20 -18.84 -5.46
CA MET A 292 19.33 -19.21 -6.33
C MET A 292 20.67 -18.74 -5.73
N LYS A 293 20.72 -17.55 -5.15
CA LYS A 293 21.92 -17.07 -4.43
C LYS A 293 22.24 -17.95 -3.24
N GLU A 294 21.25 -18.29 -2.44
CA GLU A 294 21.42 -19.09 -1.24
C GLU A 294 21.96 -20.50 -1.54
N ILE A 295 21.43 -21.15 -2.55
CA ILE A 295 21.84 -22.50 -2.98
C ILE A 295 23.01 -22.49 -3.97
N LYS A 296 23.53 -21.30 -4.30
CA LYS A 296 24.62 -21.08 -5.29
C LYS A 296 24.28 -21.62 -6.69
N ALA A 297 22.99 -21.69 -7.05
CA ALA A 297 22.58 -22.09 -8.39
C ALA A 297 22.82 -20.96 -9.39
N LYS A 298 23.44 -21.28 -10.52
CA LYS A 298 23.71 -20.35 -11.61
C LYS A 298 22.63 -20.37 -12.71
N THR A 299 21.89 -21.44 -12.79
CA THR A 299 20.89 -21.66 -13.83
C THR A 299 19.54 -22.09 -13.25
N LEU A 300 18.46 -21.86 -14.01
CA LEU A 300 17.14 -22.35 -13.65
C LEU A 300 17.06 -23.88 -13.63
N THR A 301 17.89 -24.56 -14.41
CA THR A 301 17.98 -26.03 -14.41
C THR A 301 18.51 -26.55 -13.08
N GLU A 302 19.58 -25.95 -12.56
CA GLU A 302 20.12 -26.26 -11.23
C GLU A 302 19.10 -25.98 -10.12
N LEU A 303 18.38 -24.85 -10.20
CA LEU A 303 17.29 -24.54 -9.30
C LEU A 303 16.20 -25.62 -9.33
N HIS A 304 15.78 -26.07 -10.52
CA HIS A 304 14.79 -27.12 -10.66
C HIS A 304 15.26 -28.45 -10.06
N GLN A 305 16.51 -28.83 -10.30
CA GLN A 305 17.09 -30.05 -9.72
C GLN A 305 17.11 -29.98 -8.20
N TRP A 306 17.52 -28.83 -7.65
CA TRP A 306 17.56 -28.61 -6.22
C TRP A 306 16.15 -28.70 -5.60
N LEU A 307 15.15 -28.03 -6.19
CA LEU A 307 13.75 -28.05 -5.72
C LEU A 307 13.11 -29.44 -5.72
N ARG A 308 13.60 -30.36 -6.55
CA ARG A 308 13.13 -31.76 -6.58
C ARG A 308 13.73 -32.63 -5.49
N GLN A 309 14.94 -32.34 -5.06
CA GLN A 309 15.75 -33.22 -4.25
C GLN A 309 15.85 -32.80 -2.78
N ASN A 310 15.57 -31.55 -2.47
CA ASN A 310 15.90 -30.98 -1.18
C ASN A 310 14.69 -30.63 -0.30
N ASN A 311 14.98 -30.53 0.98
CA ASN A 311 14.00 -30.10 1.98
C ASN A 311 13.89 -28.57 2.01
N TRP A 312 12.78 -28.04 1.53
CA TRP A 312 12.52 -26.62 1.39
C TRP A 312 12.41 -25.81 2.70
N PRO A 313 11.88 -26.35 3.83
CA PRO A 313 11.68 -25.57 5.05
C PRO A 313 12.93 -24.81 5.51
N ASN A 314 14.08 -25.46 5.51
CA ASN A 314 15.33 -24.83 5.96
C ASN A 314 15.75 -23.66 5.03
N ALA A 315 15.60 -23.84 3.72
CA ALA A 315 15.91 -22.79 2.76
C ALA A 315 14.93 -21.62 2.88
N ILE A 316 13.64 -21.91 3.05
CA ILE A 316 12.60 -20.89 3.25
C ILE A 316 12.88 -20.10 4.53
N ALA A 317 13.10 -20.76 5.64
CA ALA A 317 13.42 -20.10 6.91
C ALA A 317 14.68 -19.23 6.79
N LYS A 318 15.71 -19.70 6.08
CA LYS A 318 16.91 -18.91 5.85
C LYS A 318 16.65 -17.70 4.97
N ILE A 319 15.92 -17.85 3.84
CA ILE A 319 15.56 -16.73 2.96
C ILE A 319 14.66 -15.74 3.70
N SER A 320 13.69 -16.23 4.48
CA SER A 320 12.82 -15.37 5.28
C SER A 320 13.63 -14.51 6.24
N ARG A 321 14.56 -15.09 6.98
CA ARG A 321 15.42 -14.36 7.89
C ARG A 321 16.35 -13.38 7.16
N GLU A 322 17.01 -13.81 6.09
CA GLU A 322 18.04 -13.00 5.42
C GLU A 322 17.48 -11.88 4.55
N TYR A 323 16.29 -12.06 3.98
CA TYR A 323 15.70 -11.15 2.99
C TYR A 323 14.24 -10.76 3.28
N GLY A 324 13.58 -11.37 4.25
CA GLY A 324 12.21 -11.11 4.63
C GLY A 324 12.06 -10.44 5.99
N ASP A 325 13.14 -10.42 6.80
CA ASP A 325 13.17 -9.76 8.10
C ASP A 325 13.49 -8.27 7.92
N PRO A 326 12.57 -7.37 8.30
CA PRO A 326 12.77 -5.92 8.14
C PRO A 326 13.99 -5.39 8.86
N ASP A 327 14.26 -5.86 10.07
CA ASP A 327 15.34 -5.35 10.93
C ASP A 327 16.70 -5.76 10.39
N ILE A 328 16.84 -7.02 9.96
CA ILE A 328 18.09 -7.52 9.36
C ILE A 328 18.38 -6.81 8.04
N VAL A 329 17.37 -6.66 7.18
CA VAL A 329 17.54 -5.99 5.89
C VAL A 329 17.83 -4.51 6.10
N GLN A 330 17.13 -3.83 7.02
CA GLN A 330 17.35 -2.41 7.32
C GLN A 330 18.74 -2.17 7.92
N THR A 331 19.19 -3.00 8.85
CA THR A 331 20.53 -2.89 9.46
C THR A 331 21.63 -3.01 8.42
N ARG A 332 21.51 -3.96 7.49
CA ARG A 332 22.45 -4.11 6.38
C ARG A 332 22.44 -2.91 5.45
N TYR A 333 21.24 -2.38 5.16
CA TYR A 333 21.09 -1.21 4.30
C TYR A 333 21.72 0.04 4.93
N SER A 334 21.47 0.29 6.22
CA SER A 334 22.08 1.40 6.94
C SER A 334 23.61 1.28 6.98
N ALA A 335 24.14 0.12 7.33
CA ALA A 335 25.59 -0.11 7.37
C ALA A 335 26.26 0.10 5.99
N MET A 336 25.54 -0.24 4.91
CA MET A 336 26.02 0.01 3.54
C MET A 336 26.04 1.51 3.23
N ILE A 337 24.97 2.25 3.57
CA ILE A 337 24.91 3.72 3.36
C ILE A 337 26.03 4.41 4.13
N ASP A 338 26.21 4.08 5.41
CA ASP A 338 27.28 4.63 6.25
C ASP A 338 28.66 4.38 5.65
N SER A 339 28.88 3.17 5.10
CA SER A 339 30.14 2.82 4.41
C SER A 339 30.35 3.66 3.13
N VAL A 340 29.30 3.86 2.33
CA VAL A 340 29.38 4.67 1.10
C VAL A 340 29.61 6.15 1.44
N GLU A 341 28.93 6.69 2.43
CA GLU A 341 29.12 8.07 2.90
C GLU A 341 30.54 8.30 3.41
N THR A 342 31.08 7.38 4.21
CA THR A 342 32.46 7.43 4.70
C THR A 342 33.47 7.42 3.55
N GLN A 343 33.32 6.52 2.58
CA GLN A 343 34.20 6.43 1.43
C GLN A 343 34.10 7.68 0.52
N MET A 344 32.92 8.25 0.41
CA MET A 344 32.69 9.49 -0.36
C MET A 344 33.37 10.68 0.32
N GLU A 345 33.27 10.80 1.65
CA GLU A 345 33.94 11.84 2.42
C GLU A 345 35.48 11.73 2.32
N GLU A 346 36.02 10.52 2.48
CA GLU A 346 37.47 10.26 2.32
C GLU A 346 37.96 10.61 0.90
N SER A 347 37.24 10.17 -0.13
CA SER A 347 37.56 10.46 -1.53
C SER A 347 37.49 11.96 -1.83
N MET A 348 36.47 12.66 -1.33
CA MET A 348 36.34 14.10 -1.48
C MET A 348 37.47 14.85 -0.76
N LYS A 349 37.83 14.44 0.46
CA LYS A 349 38.97 14.99 1.18
C LYS A 349 40.25 14.85 0.37
N GLN A 350 40.52 13.69 -0.21
CA GLN A 350 41.69 13.44 -1.04
C GLN A 350 41.70 14.34 -2.29
N VAL A 351 40.58 14.57 -2.94
CA VAL A 351 40.43 15.49 -4.07
C VAL A 351 40.77 16.93 -3.65
N LEU A 352 40.29 17.38 -2.51
CA LEU A 352 40.51 18.70 -1.97
C LEU A 352 41.99 18.89 -1.58
N ASP A 353 42.61 17.90 -0.93
CA ASP A 353 44.04 17.91 -0.55
C ASP A 353 44.94 17.96 -1.77
N ASN A 354 44.67 17.14 -2.81
CA ASN A 354 45.39 17.15 -4.07
C ASN A 354 45.29 18.53 -4.78
N ARG A 355 44.10 19.13 -4.73
CA ARG A 355 43.89 20.47 -5.31
C ARG A 355 44.63 21.56 -4.53
N ALA A 356 44.69 21.48 -3.22
CA ALA A 356 45.46 22.36 -2.36
C ALA A 356 46.97 22.24 -2.65
N ALA A 357 47.48 21.01 -2.77
CA ALA A 357 48.87 20.75 -3.12
C ALA A 357 49.25 21.30 -4.52
N LEU A 358 48.36 21.11 -5.53
CA LEU A 358 48.54 21.66 -6.85
C LEU A 358 48.54 23.22 -6.84
N LYS A 359 47.73 23.83 -6.04
CA LYS A 359 47.67 25.28 -5.86
C LYS A 359 48.97 25.80 -5.23
N ALA A 360 49.49 25.12 -4.19
CA ALA A 360 50.75 25.45 -3.54
C ALA A 360 51.95 25.28 -4.47
N ALA A 361 52.02 24.19 -5.24
CA ALA A 361 53.06 23.96 -6.22
C ALA A 361 53.10 25.08 -7.29
N ARG A 362 51.96 25.51 -7.80
CA ARG A 362 51.91 26.61 -8.79
C ARG A 362 52.32 27.96 -8.21
N VAL A 363 52.04 28.22 -6.93
CA VAL A 363 52.50 29.43 -6.24
C VAL A 363 54.04 29.41 -6.13
N ALA A 364 54.62 28.26 -5.77
CA ALA A 364 56.06 28.09 -5.71
C ALA A 364 56.75 28.25 -7.08
N GLU A 365 56.16 27.65 -8.15
CA GLU A 365 56.63 27.82 -9.53
C GLU A 365 56.61 29.28 -10.00
N ARG A 366 55.55 30.00 -9.69
CA ARG A 366 55.45 31.46 -9.99
C ARG A 366 56.53 32.24 -9.29
N GLN A 367 56.86 31.90 -8.05
CA GLN A 367 57.89 32.57 -7.28
C GLN A 367 59.30 32.29 -7.82
N SER A 368 59.54 31.07 -8.34
CA SER A 368 60.86 30.66 -8.86
C SER A 368 61.11 31.05 -10.30
N THR A 369 60.09 31.07 -11.16
CA THR A 369 60.27 31.28 -12.62
C THR A 369 59.79 32.64 -13.11
N GLY A 370 59.06 33.40 -12.31
CA GLY A 370 58.46 34.70 -12.70
C GLY A 370 57.35 34.57 -13.77
N ARG A 371 56.99 33.33 -14.20
CA ARG A 371 55.94 33.10 -15.20
C ARG A 371 54.58 32.90 -14.56
N ASN A 372 53.53 33.45 -15.18
CA ASN A 372 52.16 33.18 -14.73
C ASN A 372 51.78 31.76 -15.14
N ALA A 373 51.59 30.87 -14.14
CA ALA A 373 51.00 29.57 -14.38
C ALA A 373 49.51 29.72 -14.78
N GLU A 374 49.02 28.87 -15.65
CA GLU A 374 47.59 28.85 -16.03
C GLU A 374 46.68 28.69 -14.81
N PRO A 375 45.54 29.38 -14.78
CA PRO A 375 44.60 29.26 -13.66
C PRO A 375 44.09 27.82 -13.52
N LEU A 376 43.92 27.34 -12.30
CA LEU A 376 43.26 26.05 -12.03
C LEU A 376 41.83 26.06 -12.55
N PRO A 377 41.35 24.97 -13.18
CA PRO A 377 39.95 24.85 -13.55
C PRO A 377 39.02 25.14 -12.37
N SER A 378 37.85 25.74 -12.63
CA SER A 378 36.85 25.97 -11.61
C SER A 378 36.46 24.64 -10.95
N PHE A 379 36.33 24.67 -9.60
CA PHE A 379 35.94 23.48 -8.85
C PHE A 379 34.43 23.49 -8.65
N ASP A 380 33.79 22.49 -9.20
CA ASP A 380 32.36 22.23 -8.97
C ASP A 380 32.23 21.01 -8.05
N ARG A 381 31.92 21.29 -6.80
CA ARG A 381 31.77 20.25 -5.76
C ARG A 381 30.71 19.21 -6.12
N LYS A 382 29.54 19.62 -6.64
CA LYS A 382 28.46 18.70 -7.00
C LYS A 382 28.85 17.78 -8.15
N LYS A 383 29.58 18.30 -9.12
CA LYS A 383 30.08 17.50 -10.23
C LYS A 383 31.10 16.46 -9.76
N GLU A 384 31.95 16.82 -8.80
CA GLU A 384 32.94 15.94 -8.23
C GLU A 384 32.32 14.89 -7.34
N GLU A 385 31.37 15.25 -6.49
CA GLU A 385 30.56 14.31 -5.70
C GLU A 385 29.87 13.27 -6.62
N SER A 386 29.27 13.73 -7.72
CA SER A 386 28.66 12.84 -8.70
C SER A 386 29.67 11.90 -9.38
N ARG A 387 30.90 12.37 -9.63
CA ARG A 387 31.99 11.56 -10.19
C ARG A 387 32.42 10.48 -9.20
N ILE A 388 32.71 10.88 -7.96
CA ILE A 388 33.12 9.97 -6.88
C ILE A 388 32.05 8.93 -6.65
N LEU A 389 30.79 9.34 -6.53
CA LEU A 389 29.68 8.42 -6.35
C LEU A 389 29.58 7.40 -7.50
N LYS A 390 29.84 7.84 -8.74
CA LYS A 390 29.87 6.97 -9.91
C LYS A 390 31.05 6.00 -9.88
N GLU A 391 32.20 6.41 -9.38
CA GLU A 391 33.39 5.55 -9.22
C GLU A 391 33.19 4.53 -8.09
N LEU A 392 32.66 4.97 -6.93
CA LEU A 392 32.30 4.09 -5.84
C LEU A 392 31.17 3.11 -6.23
N SER A 393 30.27 3.53 -7.10
CA SER A 393 29.19 2.71 -7.66
C SER A 393 29.68 1.65 -8.66
N GLY A 394 30.97 1.56 -8.97
CA GLY A 394 31.57 0.39 -9.62
C GLY A 394 31.46 -0.89 -8.77
N GLY A 395 31.20 -0.73 -7.42
CA GLY A 395 30.73 -1.79 -6.52
C GLY A 395 29.20 -1.88 -6.41
N MET A 396 28.44 -1.28 -7.31
CA MET A 396 26.99 -1.05 -7.28
C MET A 396 26.11 -2.32 -7.15
N TRP A 397 26.65 -3.50 -7.29
CA TRP A 397 25.92 -4.76 -7.10
C TRP A 397 25.35 -4.90 -5.70
N ASP A 398 26.02 -4.38 -4.68
CA ASP A 398 25.56 -4.45 -3.30
C ASP A 398 24.35 -3.52 -3.08
N VAL A 399 24.36 -2.31 -3.65
CA VAL A 399 23.23 -1.37 -3.56
C VAL A 399 22.00 -1.92 -4.28
N VAL A 400 22.17 -2.46 -5.49
CA VAL A 400 21.09 -3.08 -6.27
C VAL A 400 20.50 -4.27 -5.50
N TRP A 401 21.37 -5.06 -4.89
CA TRP A 401 20.98 -6.22 -4.12
C TRP A 401 20.24 -5.83 -2.84
N GLN A 402 20.70 -4.83 -2.10
CA GLN A 402 20.04 -4.33 -0.91
C GLN A 402 18.68 -3.70 -1.25
N ASN A 403 18.60 -2.92 -2.31
CA ASN A 403 17.31 -2.42 -2.81
C ASN A 403 16.36 -3.57 -3.18
N ALA A 404 16.88 -4.64 -3.78
CA ALA A 404 16.09 -5.84 -4.07
C ALA A 404 15.60 -6.53 -2.78
N ALA A 405 16.42 -6.60 -1.74
CA ALA A 405 16.03 -7.15 -0.43
C ALA A 405 14.94 -6.31 0.23
N LEU A 406 15.07 -4.98 0.23
CA LEU A 406 14.02 -4.07 0.73
C LEU A 406 12.72 -4.22 -0.07
N LEU A 407 12.80 -4.41 -1.39
CA LEU A 407 11.64 -4.71 -2.23
C LEU A 407 10.97 -6.02 -1.83
N VAL A 408 11.76 -7.05 -1.49
CA VAL A 408 11.22 -8.34 -1.01
C VAL A 408 10.49 -8.17 0.31
N VAL A 409 11.07 -7.48 1.29
CA VAL A 409 10.40 -7.18 2.59
C VAL A 409 9.08 -6.49 2.35
N ALA A 410 9.10 -5.36 1.63
CA ALA A 410 7.90 -4.58 1.34
C ALA A 410 6.85 -5.41 0.57
N GLY A 411 7.32 -6.22 -0.37
CA GLY A 411 6.47 -7.08 -1.19
C GLY A 411 5.81 -8.22 -0.42
N LEU A 412 6.53 -8.83 0.52
CA LEU A 412 5.99 -9.90 1.36
C LEU A 412 4.86 -9.37 2.26
N VAL A 413 5.09 -8.24 2.93
CA VAL A 413 4.07 -7.58 3.77
C VAL A 413 2.85 -7.19 2.93
N TYR A 414 3.06 -6.57 1.77
CA TYR A 414 1.97 -6.18 0.87
C TYR A 414 1.16 -7.39 0.39
N ARG A 415 1.83 -8.48 0.01
CA ARG A 415 1.18 -9.70 -0.47
C ARG A 415 0.37 -10.38 0.63
N ASP A 416 0.92 -10.48 1.85
CA ASP A 416 0.21 -11.00 3.01
C ASP A 416 -1.04 -10.17 3.32
N PHE A 417 -0.93 -8.84 3.30
CA PHE A 417 -2.06 -7.93 3.45
C PHE A 417 -3.13 -8.14 2.38
N SER A 418 -2.72 -8.22 1.10
CA SER A 418 -3.64 -8.44 -0.03
C SER A 418 -4.40 -9.76 0.10
N GLU A 419 -3.71 -10.83 0.54
CA GLU A 419 -4.33 -12.13 0.74
C GLU A 419 -5.22 -12.17 2.00
N ALA A 420 -4.80 -11.52 3.07
CA ALA A 420 -5.58 -11.38 4.29
C ALA A 420 -6.91 -10.67 4.01
N CYS A 421 -6.89 -9.58 3.25
CA CYS A 421 -8.11 -8.88 2.83
C CYS A 421 -9.03 -9.78 2.00
N LYS A 422 -8.49 -10.48 0.98
CA LYS A 422 -9.26 -11.38 0.12
C LYS A 422 -9.84 -12.58 0.88
N GLY A 423 -9.10 -13.09 1.85
CA GLY A 423 -9.48 -14.25 2.65
C GLY A 423 -10.37 -13.92 3.86
N GLY A 424 -10.55 -12.64 4.18
CA GLY A 424 -11.32 -12.19 5.36
C GLY A 424 -10.62 -12.54 6.68
N TYR A 425 -9.29 -12.51 6.72
CA TYR A 425 -8.51 -12.82 7.93
C TYR A 425 -8.24 -11.55 8.74
N SER A 426 -9.18 -11.14 9.58
CA SER A 426 -9.11 -9.88 10.33
C SER A 426 -7.85 -9.72 11.19
N GLY A 427 -7.40 -10.78 11.86
CA GLY A 427 -6.18 -10.74 12.66
C GLY A 427 -4.91 -10.53 11.82
N ARG A 428 -4.86 -11.12 10.61
CA ARG A 428 -3.75 -10.85 9.67
C ARG A 428 -3.80 -9.42 9.15
N VAL A 429 -5.00 -8.93 8.80
CA VAL A 429 -5.20 -7.54 8.34
C VAL A 429 -4.69 -6.55 9.38
N GLU A 430 -5.01 -6.76 10.66
CA GLU A 430 -4.55 -5.91 11.76
C GLU A 430 -3.02 -5.87 11.84
N LYS A 431 -2.35 -7.01 11.90
CA LYS A 431 -0.88 -7.09 11.96
C LYS A 431 -0.21 -6.51 10.69
N CYS A 432 -0.78 -6.74 9.51
CA CYS A 432 -0.29 -6.12 8.28
C CYS A 432 -0.44 -4.60 8.30
N ILE A 433 -1.53 -4.06 8.84
CA ILE A 433 -1.72 -2.60 8.96
C ILE A 433 -0.67 -2.00 9.89
N GLN A 434 -0.41 -2.62 11.05
CA GLN A 434 0.64 -2.18 11.96
C GLN A 434 2.00 -2.11 11.24
N THR A 435 2.37 -3.17 10.51
CA THR A 435 3.62 -3.21 9.73
C THR A 435 3.65 -2.15 8.63
N LEU A 436 2.55 -1.98 7.88
CA LEU A 436 2.46 -0.96 6.83
C LEU A 436 2.56 0.45 7.38
N MET A 437 2.01 0.74 8.56
CA MET A 437 2.13 2.05 9.21
C MET A 437 3.60 2.41 9.43
N LEU A 438 4.41 1.48 9.93
CA LEU A 438 5.85 1.67 10.10
C LEU A 438 6.54 1.93 8.76
N MET A 439 6.23 1.14 7.73
CA MET A 439 6.79 1.32 6.38
C MET A 439 6.41 2.69 5.77
N PHE A 440 5.19 3.17 6.00
CA PHE A 440 4.75 4.51 5.54
C PHE A 440 5.52 5.63 6.24
N GLN A 441 5.82 5.48 7.53
CA GLN A 441 6.60 6.46 8.30
C GLN A 441 8.05 6.52 7.84
N VAL A 442 8.70 5.37 7.66
CA VAL A 442 10.09 5.27 7.18
C VAL A 442 10.27 5.95 5.83
N ARG A 443 9.29 5.88 4.92
CA ARG A 443 9.33 6.61 3.66
C ARG A 443 9.44 8.12 3.82
N MET A 444 8.89 8.72 4.87
CA MET A 444 9.05 10.15 5.14
C MET A 444 10.51 10.50 5.47
N TYR A 445 11.25 9.59 6.08
CA TYR A 445 12.67 9.73 6.35
C TYR A 445 13.54 9.55 5.10
N PHE A 446 13.28 8.55 4.26
CA PHE A 446 14.02 8.32 3.02
C PHE A 446 13.91 9.47 2.00
N LYS A 447 12.76 10.16 1.92
CA LYS A 447 12.63 11.34 1.06
C LYS A 447 13.42 12.56 1.55
N ARG A 448 13.67 12.68 2.85
CA ARG A 448 14.44 13.79 3.41
C ARG A 448 15.95 13.63 3.21
N SER A 449 16.45 12.39 3.16
CA SER A 449 17.87 12.12 2.90
C SER A 449 18.25 12.10 1.41
N ALA A 450 17.29 11.88 0.50
CA ALA A 450 17.52 11.91 -0.95
C ALA A 450 17.22 13.26 -1.62
N GLY A 451 16.82 14.26 -0.86
CA GLY A 451 16.34 15.56 -1.34
C GLY A 451 17.19 16.76 -0.94
N THR A 452 18.45 16.55 -0.55
CA THR A 452 19.46 17.61 -0.35
C THR A 452 20.56 17.51 -1.37
#